data_965a53e3d422aff9cd3dd9802a50028c
#
_entry.id   965a53e3d422aff9cd3dd9802a50028c
#
_cell.length_a   1.000
_cell.length_b   1.000
_cell.length_c   1.000
_cell.angle_alpha   90.00
_cell.angle_beta   90.00
_cell.angle_gamma   90.00
#
_symmetry.space_group_name_H-M   'P 1'
#
loop_
_entity.id
_entity.type
_entity.pdbx_description
1 polymer ?
#
loop_
_entity_poly.entity_id
_entity_poly.type
_entity_poly.pdbx_seq_one_letter_code
_entity_poly.pdbx_strand_id
1 'polypeptide(L)'
;CGATAAIKKFQELLGLYIPPATAKRLNLDIDKSKLPLVIVGPYEHHSNEVSYREALCELQRVRLNDDGLMDLVQLEELLKNNQHREIIGTFCIASNVTGIMTCYKEISNLLRKYNAKVCFDAAASSSYMNVDCSYYDVMFTSSHKLLGGPGSCGLLIINKNLIDKSLSPTFAGGGTVTYVSHVSQDYQEDIVARETAGTPGILQFIKASLAYQLRNEIGFDFIETRKQENLDYFLTNLKQIPNCTIYGNLISKNIGIVS
;
A
#
# COMPACT_ATOMS: atom_id res chain seq x y z
N CYS A 1 -10.87 -4.23 -8.22
CA CYS A 1 -10.05 -4.91 -7.19
C CYS A 1 -9.35 -3.83 -6.37
N GLY A 2 -9.54 -3.74 -5.06
CA GLY A 2 -9.00 -2.71 -4.16
C GLY A 2 -7.46 -2.52 -4.19
N ALA A 3 -6.85 -2.21 -3.03
CA ALA A 3 -5.40 -2.02 -2.89
C ALA A 3 -4.58 -3.22 -3.40
N THR A 4 -5.09 -4.44 -3.34
CA THR A 4 -4.41 -5.65 -3.87
C THR A 4 -4.00 -5.50 -5.34
N ALA A 5 -4.90 -4.96 -6.19
CA ALA A 5 -4.56 -4.74 -7.60
C ALA A 5 -3.60 -3.56 -7.79
N ALA A 6 -3.67 -2.55 -6.92
CA ALA A 6 -2.74 -1.44 -6.91
C ALA A 6 -1.32 -1.91 -6.53
N ILE A 7 -1.19 -2.78 -5.53
CA ILE A 7 0.08 -3.41 -5.15
C ILE A 7 0.64 -4.26 -6.29
N LYS A 8 -0.22 -5.10 -6.92
CA LYS A 8 0.20 -5.89 -8.08
C LYS A 8 0.70 -5.00 -9.22
N LYS A 9 -0.02 -3.92 -9.55
CA LYS A 9 0.39 -2.97 -10.59
C LYS A 9 1.73 -2.32 -10.26
N PHE A 10 1.95 -1.94 -9.01
CA PHE A 10 3.23 -1.43 -8.53
C PHE A 10 4.36 -2.45 -8.71
N GLN A 11 4.12 -3.72 -8.34
CA GLN A 11 5.11 -4.79 -8.55
C GLN A 11 5.42 -5.02 -10.03
N GLU A 12 4.43 -4.91 -10.92
CA GLU A 12 4.63 -4.98 -12.37
C GLU A 12 5.49 -3.83 -12.89
N LEU A 13 5.20 -2.59 -12.45
CA LEU A 13 5.95 -1.38 -12.84
C LEU A 13 7.43 -1.41 -12.42
N LEU A 14 7.73 -2.04 -11.29
CA LEU A 14 9.10 -2.18 -10.80
C LEU A 14 9.78 -3.50 -11.24
N GLY A 15 9.13 -4.33 -12.05
CA GLY A 15 9.68 -5.62 -12.48
C GLY A 15 9.79 -6.65 -11.36
N LEU A 16 9.03 -6.49 -10.27
CA LEU A 16 9.01 -7.43 -9.14
C LEU A 16 8.04 -8.60 -9.35
N TYR A 17 7.11 -8.48 -10.30
CA TYR A 17 6.11 -9.51 -10.56
C TYR A 17 6.49 -10.32 -11.81
N ILE A 18 6.53 -11.64 -11.65
CA ILE A 18 6.62 -12.58 -12.76
C ILE A 18 5.49 -13.62 -12.64
N PRO A 19 4.68 -13.83 -13.69
CA PRO A 19 3.68 -14.88 -13.65
C PRO A 19 4.31 -16.26 -13.40
N PRO A 20 3.77 -17.09 -12.47
CA PRO A 20 4.35 -18.40 -12.15
C PRO A 20 4.52 -19.30 -13.37
N ALA A 21 3.59 -19.24 -14.32
CA ALA A 21 3.68 -19.99 -15.58
C ALA A 21 4.87 -19.55 -16.45
N THR A 22 5.23 -18.26 -16.43
CA THR A 22 6.39 -17.72 -17.13
C THR A 22 7.68 -18.19 -16.46
N ALA A 23 7.77 -18.08 -15.15
CA ALA A 23 8.92 -18.55 -14.37
C ALA A 23 9.20 -20.05 -14.65
N LYS A 24 8.15 -20.87 -14.62
CA LYS A 24 8.24 -22.30 -14.94
C LYS A 24 8.69 -22.54 -16.38
N ARG A 25 8.11 -21.82 -17.36
CA ARG A 25 8.43 -22.00 -18.80
C ARG A 25 9.87 -21.66 -19.10
N LEU A 26 10.40 -20.60 -18.48
CA LEU A 26 11.76 -20.13 -18.73
C LEU A 26 12.81 -20.79 -17.86
N ASN A 27 12.39 -21.67 -16.92
CA ASN A 27 13.25 -22.33 -15.92
C ASN A 27 14.20 -21.31 -15.25
N LEU A 28 13.62 -20.21 -14.78
CA LEU A 28 14.41 -19.10 -14.22
C LEU A 28 15.09 -19.54 -12.93
N ASP A 29 16.42 -19.58 -12.97
CA ASP A 29 17.26 -19.63 -11.78
C ASP A 29 17.68 -18.19 -11.43
N ILE A 30 17.09 -17.66 -10.37
CA ILE A 30 17.26 -16.26 -9.99
C ILE A 30 18.20 -16.16 -8.80
N ASP A 31 19.31 -15.46 -9.01
CA ASP A 31 20.22 -15.10 -7.93
C ASP A 31 19.55 -14.09 -6.98
N LYS A 32 19.07 -14.60 -5.85
CA LYS A 32 18.37 -13.79 -4.85
C LYS A 32 19.20 -12.66 -4.26
N SER A 33 20.53 -12.78 -4.31
CA SER A 33 21.45 -11.74 -3.81
C SER A 33 21.38 -10.44 -4.62
N LYS A 34 20.92 -10.52 -5.87
CA LYS A 34 20.74 -9.37 -6.78
C LYS A 34 19.35 -8.77 -6.74
N LEU A 35 18.44 -9.40 -6.02
CA LEU A 35 17.07 -8.92 -5.90
C LEU A 35 16.99 -7.75 -4.91
N PRO A 36 16.04 -6.82 -5.11
CA PRO A 36 15.78 -5.78 -4.13
C PRO A 36 15.32 -6.37 -2.81
N LEU A 37 15.59 -5.67 -1.71
CA LEU A 37 15.03 -5.96 -0.41
C LEU A 37 13.69 -5.25 -0.25
N VAL A 38 12.65 -6.00 0.07
CA VAL A 38 11.37 -5.46 0.51
C VAL A 38 11.25 -5.62 2.02
N ILE A 39 11.00 -4.53 2.73
CA ILE A 39 10.79 -4.53 4.17
C ILE A 39 9.32 -4.22 4.44
N VAL A 40 8.68 -5.08 5.23
CA VAL A 40 7.27 -4.95 5.64
C VAL A 40 7.13 -4.81 7.15
N GLY A 41 6.00 -4.28 7.60
CA GLY A 41 5.67 -4.15 9.02
C GLY A 41 5.22 -5.46 9.67
N PRO A 42 5.00 -5.44 10.99
CA PRO A 42 4.62 -6.64 11.76
C PRO A 42 3.12 -6.98 11.63
N TYR A 43 2.27 -6.09 11.15
CA TYR A 43 0.81 -6.26 11.08
C TYR A 43 0.23 -5.87 9.71
N GLU A 44 0.95 -6.24 8.65
CA GLU A 44 0.51 -5.97 7.28
C GLU A 44 -0.75 -6.78 6.90
N HIS A 45 -1.55 -6.19 6.03
CA HIS A 45 -2.60 -6.96 5.35
C HIS A 45 -1.95 -7.98 4.41
N HIS A 46 -2.57 -9.16 4.25
CA HIS A 46 -2.06 -10.23 3.38
C HIS A 46 -1.72 -9.74 1.97
N SER A 47 -2.46 -8.77 1.42
CA SER A 47 -2.15 -8.20 0.10
C SER A 47 -0.79 -7.51 0.05
N ASN A 48 -0.35 -6.87 1.17
CA ASN A 48 0.91 -6.16 1.25
C ASN A 48 2.07 -7.03 1.75
N GLU A 49 1.83 -8.30 2.08
CA GLU A 49 2.89 -9.21 2.51
C GLU A 49 2.98 -10.45 1.63
N VAL A 50 1.87 -11.20 1.47
CA VAL A 50 1.89 -12.46 0.70
C VAL A 50 2.30 -12.21 -0.75
N SER A 51 1.89 -11.07 -1.34
CA SER A 51 2.29 -10.73 -2.71
C SER A 51 3.80 -10.59 -2.90
N TYR A 52 4.51 -10.09 -1.87
CA TYR A 52 5.96 -9.96 -1.92
C TYR A 52 6.70 -11.25 -1.58
N ARG A 53 6.08 -12.22 -0.90
CA ARG A 53 6.63 -13.57 -0.75
C ARG A 53 6.77 -14.30 -2.08
N GLU A 54 5.88 -13.99 -3.01
CA GLU A 54 5.81 -14.56 -4.37
C GLU A 54 6.48 -13.65 -5.44
N ALA A 55 7.02 -12.51 -5.02
CA ALA A 55 7.66 -11.54 -5.92
C ALA A 55 9.16 -11.80 -6.06
N LEU A 56 9.77 -11.15 -7.06
CA LEU A 56 11.20 -11.13 -7.29
C LEU A 56 11.90 -10.17 -6.32
N CYS A 57 11.91 -10.52 -5.05
CA CYS A 57 12.57 -9.77 -4.00
C CYS A 57 12.96 -10.68 -2.84
N GLU A 58 13.87 -10.21 -2.01
CA GLU A 58 14.03 -10.73 -0.66
C GLU A 58 13.04 -10.00 0.25
N LEU A 59 12.28 -10.72 1.07
CA LEU A 59 11.31 -10.13 1.98
C LEU A 59 11.81 -10.24 3.42
N GLN A 60 11.86 -9.11 4.12
CA GLN A 60 12.13 -9.07 5.56
C GLN A 60 11.02 -8.33 6.30
N ARG A 61 10.66 -8.86 7.47
CA ARG A 61 9.61 -8.29 8.32
C ARG A 61 10.23 -7.65 9.56
N VAL A 62 9.80 -6.43 9.87
CA VAL A 62 10.11 -5.78 11.14
C VAL A 62 9.28 -6.44 12.23
N ARG A 63 9.88 -6.73 13.36
CA ARG A 63 9.21 -7.31 14.53
C ARG A 63 8.43 -6.25 15.31
N LEU A 64 7.61 -6.71 16.24
CA LEU A 64 7.05 -5.87 17.29
C LEU A 64 8.11 -5.63 18.39
N ASN A 65 8.07 -4.44 18.98
CA ASN A 65 8.76 -4.14 20.23
C ASN A 65 7.94 -4.64 21.44
N ASP A 66 8.46 -4.42 22.64
CA ASP A 66 7.81 -4.89 23.90
C ASP A 66 6.45 -4.23 24.14
N ASP A 67 6.19 -3.07 23.55
CA ASP A 67 4.89 -2.38 23.62
C ASP A 67 3.89 -2.91 22.58
N GLY A 68 4.25 -3.90 21.76
CA GLY A 68 3.41 -4.42 20.67
C GLY A 68 3.28 -3.45 19.48
N LEU A 69 4.22 -2.52 19.34
CA LEU A 69 4.33 -1.59 18.21
C LEU A 69 5.50 -2.01 17.30
N MET A 70 5.57 -1.44 16.10
CA MET A 70 6.67 -1.72 15.18
C MET A 70 8.03 -1.24 15.76
N ASP A 71 9.02 -2.12 15.74
CA ASP A 71 10.38 -1.85 16.23
C ASP A 71 11.18 -1.01 15.20
N LEU A 72 11.22 0.32 15.43
CA LEU A 72 11.96 1.23 14.56
C LEU A 72 13.48 1.06 14.67
N VAL A 73 13.98 0.52 15.79
CA VAL A 73 15.42 0.26 15.94
C VAL A 73 15.82 -0.88 15.01
N GLN A 74 15.05 -1.96 15.00
CA GLN A 74 15.28 -3.05 14.06
C GLN A 74 15.11 -2.59 12.59
N LEU A 75 14.11 -1.72 12.30
CA LEU A 75 13.97 -1.17 10.95
C LEU A 75 15.24 -0.44 10.52
N GLU A 76 15.82 0.40 11.39
CA GLU A 76 17.06 1.12 11.08
C GLU A 76 18.23 0.17 10.87
N GLU A 77 18.37 -0.89 11.68
CA GLU A 77 19.39 -1.93 11.51
C GLU A 77 19.27 -2.63 10.16
N LEU A 78 18.05 -3.00 9.74
CA LEU A 78 17.79 -3.62 8.45
C LEU A 78 18.19 -2.69 7.29
N LEU A 79 17.82 -1.41 7.37
CA LEU A 79 18.18 -0.40 6.38
C LEU A 79 19.69 -0.22 6.29
N LYS A 80 20.37 -0.06 7.44
CA LYS A 80 21.82 0.14 7.52
C LYS A 80 22.59 -1.02 6.92
N ASN A 81 22.18 -2.25 7.18
CA ASN A 81 22.88 -3.46 6.75
C ASN A 81 22.67 -3.78 5.26
N ASN A 82 21.71 -3.15 4.59
CA ASN A 82 21.32 -3.47 3.22
C ASN A 82 21.50 -2.30 2.22
N GLN A 83 22.27 -1.25 2.57
CA GLN A 83 22.50 -0.09 1.71
C GLN A 83 23.17 -0.40 0.37
N HIS A 84 23.74 -1.57 0.21
CA HIS A 84 24.43 -2.03 -1.00
C HIS A 84 23.48 -2.46 -2.13
N ARG A 85 22.17 -2.50 -1.87
CA ARG A 85 21.13 -2.90 -2.82
C ARG A 85 19.90 -1.97 -2.76
N GLU A 86 19.01 -2.12 -3.73
CA GLU A 86 17.73 -1.42 -3.71
C GLU A 86 16.86 -1.88 -2.54
N ILE A 87 16.28 -0.93 -1.81
CA ILE A 87 15.39 -1.19 -0.67
C ILE A 87 14.04 -0.53 -0.91
N ILE A 88 12.97 -1.29 -0.65
CA ILE A 88 11.58 -0.85 -0.71
C ILE A 88 10.96 -1.10 0.65
N GLY A 89 10.62 -0.05 1.39
CA GLY A 89 9.80 -0.17 2.60
C GLY A 89 8.32 -0.06 2.24
N THR A 90 7.51 -1.06 2.61
CA THR A 90 6.07 -1.04 2.37
C THR A 90 5.31 -1.39 3.63
N PHE A 91 4.55 -0.41 4.18
CA PHE A 91 3.96 -0.49 5.50
C PHE A 91 2.49 -0.08 5.48
N CYS A 92 1.64 -0.79 6.23
CA CYS A 92 0.28 -0.30 6.44
C CYS A 92 0.29 0.94 7.35
N ILE A 93 -0.55 1.91 7.02
CA ILE A 93 -0.74 3.11 7.87
C ILE A 93 -1.46 2.74 9.17
N ALA A 94 -2.32 1.72 9.11
CA ALA A 94 -2.96 1.18 10.30
C ALA A 94 -3.28 -0.29 10.11
N SER A 95 -3.20 -1.06 11.22
CA SER A 95 -3.58 -2.46 11.23
C SER A 95 -5.09 -2.62 10.97
N ASN A 96 -5.42 -3.50 10.03
CA ASN A 96 -6.81 -3.89 9.76
C ASN A 96 -7.38 -4.87 10.82
N VAL A 97 -6.57 -5.31 11.76
CA VAL A 97 -6.97 -6.22 12.85
C VAL A 97 -7.09 -5.45 14.16
N THR A 98 -6.02 -4.81 14.60
CA THR A 98 -5.98 -4.13 15.92
C THR A 98 -6.28 -2.63 15.84
N GLY A 99 -6.35 -2.05 14.63
CA GLY A 99 -6.54 -0.62 14.44
C GLY A 99 -5.35 0.27 14.80
N ILE A 100 -4.26 -0.30 15.31
CA ILE A 100 -3.04 0.44 15.69
C ILE A 100 -2.53 1.23 14.50
N MET A 101 -2.28 2.53 14.70
CA MET A 101 -1.73 3.41 13.69
C MET A 101 -0.20 3.33 13.71
N THR A 102 0.36 3.24 12.51
CA THR A 102 1.81 3.25 12.28
C THR A 102 2.35 4.70 12.33
N CYS A 103 3.53 4.89 12.92
CA CYS A 103 4.23 6.18 12.92
C CYS A 103 4.86 6.46 11.54
N TYR A 104 4.00 6.65 10.53
CA TYR A 104 4.40 6.69 9.12
C TYR A 104 5.39 7.82 8.79
N LYS A 105 5.39 8.94 9.53
CA LYS A 105 6.33 10.05 9.32
C LYS A 105 7.75 9.67 9.73
N GLU A 106 7.88 9.04 10.88
CA GLU A 106 9.16 8.54 11.39
C GLU A 106 9.72 7.47 10.47
N ILE A 107 8.88 6.54 10.02
CA ILE A 107 9.25 5.50 9.04
C ILE A 107 9.70 6.11 7.73
N SER A 108 8.96 7.09 7.21
CA SER A 108 9.32 7.79 5.98
C SER A 108 10.68 8.46 6.10
N ASN A 109 10.91 9.20 7.18
CA ASN A 109 12.19 9.88 7.42
C ASN A 109 13.34 8.87 7.50
N LEU A 110 13.11 7.74 8.17
CA LEU A 110 14.10 6.69 8.30
C LEU A 110 14.42 6.03 6.96
N LEU A 111 13.41 5.66 6.19
CA LEU A 111 13.59 5.09 4.84
C LEU A 111 14.35 6.06 3.92
N ARG A 112 13.98 7.34 3.91
CA ARG A 112 14.65 8.36 3.09
C ARG A 112 16.11 8.59 3.49
N LYS A 113 16.44 8.50 4.78
CA LYS A 113 17.83 8.58 5.27
C LYS A 113 18.74 7.52 4.61
N TYR A 114 18.17 6.37 4.25
CA TYR A 114 18.87 5.26 3.60
C TYR A 114 18.54 5.08 2.11
N ASN A 115 17.99 6.10 1.45
CA ASN A 115 17.59 6.09 0.04
C ASN A 115 16.63 4.95 -0.34
N ALA A 116 15.86 4.45 0.61
CA ALA A 116 14.84 3.44 0.36
C ALA A 116 13.55 4.06 -0.19
N LYS A 117 12.85 3.35 -1.07
CA LYS A 117 11.52 3.75 -1.54
C LYS A 117 10.50 3.60 -0.43
N VAL A 118 9.60 4.58 -0.31
CA VAL A 118 8.59 4.66 0.75
C VAL A 118 7.21 4.34 0.17
N CYS A 119 6.66 3.19 0.56
CA CYS A 119 5.33 2.75 0.13
C CYS A 119 4.42 2.60 1.35
N PHE A 120 3.17 3.07 1.23
CA PHE A 120 2.18 2.89 2.28
C PHE A 120 0.90 2.23 1.77
N ASP A 121 0.43 1.22 2.51
CA ASP A 121 -0.93 0.69 2.37
C ASP A 121 -1.87 1.47 3.29
N ALA A 122 -2.67 2.34 2.68
CA ALA A 122 -3.69 3.14 3.35
C ALA A 122 -5.11 2.56 3.19
N ALA A 123 -5.24 1.29 2.82
CA ALA A 123 -6.55 0.68 2.57
C ALA A 123 -7.47 0.69 3.79
N ALA A 124 -6.93 0.57 5.00
CA ALA A 124 -7.71 0.64 6.23
C ALA A 124 -7.88 2.08 6.73
N SER A 125 -6.89 2.94 6.52
CA SER A 125 -6.82 4.27 7.12
C SER A 125 -7.39 5.39 6.26
N SER A 126 -7.48 5.23 4.94
CA SER A 126 -7.91 6.30 4.02
C SER A 126 -9.33 6.83 4.26
N SER A 127 -10.17 6.10 4.97
CA SER A 127 -11.49 6.57 5.40
C SER A 127 -11.43 7.59 6.54
N TYR A 128 -10.36 7.56 7.33
CA TYR A 128 -10.26 8.27 8.61
C TYR A 128 -9.25 9.41 8.60
N MET A 129 -8.27 9.36 7.71
CA MET A 129 -7.19 10.35 7.69
C MET A 129 -6.62 10.58 6.29
N ASN A 130 -5.98 11.73 6.11
CA ASN A 130 -5.09 11.97 4.98
C ASN A 130 -3.65 11.66 5.37
N VAL A 131 -2.88 11.21 4.39
CA VAL A 131 -1.43 11.10 4.46
C VAL A 131 -0.83 12.13 3.52
N ASP A 132 0.04 12.99 4.03
CA ASP A 132 0.72 14.01 3.24
C ASP A 132 1.65 13.34 2.22
N CYS A 133 1.52 13.72 0.96
CA CYS A 133 2.27 13.13 -0.15
C CYS A 133 3.78 13.36 -0.06
N SER A 134 4.26 14.30 0.76
CA SER A 134 5.69 14.49 1.02
C SER A 134 6.34 13.30 1.75
N TYR A 135 5.54 12.44 2.39
CA TYR A 135 6.02 11.29 3.17
C TYR A 135 6.01 9.97 2.44
N TYR A 136 5.61 9.91 1.17
CA TYR A 136 5.62 8.65 0.42
C TYR A 136 5.97 8.83 -1.05
N ASP A 137 6.47 7.76 -1.65
CA ASP A 137 6.66 7.64 -3.09
C ASP A 137 5.48 6.88 -3.72
N VAL A 138 4.88 5.98 -2.96
CA VAL A 138 3.76 5.13 -3.39
C VAL A 138 2.73 4.98 -2.29
N MET A 139 1.43 5.04 -2.65
CA MET A 139 0.34 4.74 -1.74
C MET A 139 -0.73 3.89 -2.43
N PHE A 140 -1.18 2.86 -1.71
CA PHE A 140 -2.25 1.96 -2.13
C PHE A 140 -3.50 2.25 -1.33
N THR A 141 -4.66 2.42 -2.01
CA THR A 141 -5.92 2.67 -1.32
C THR A 141 -7.05 1.77 -1.81
N SER A 142 -8.06 1.62 -0.97
CA SER A 142 -9.27 0.85 -1.24
C SER A 142 -10.49 1.73 -1.08
N SER A 143 -10.88 2.44 -2.14
CA SER A 143 -12.00 3.39 -2.12
C SER A 143 -13.33 2.74 -1.71
N HIS A 144 -13.47 1.42 -1.90
CA HIS A 144 -14.68 0.69 -1.48
C HIS A 144 -14.86 0.61 0.06
N LYS A 145 -13.85 0.98 0.85
CA LYS A 145 -13.92 1.06 2.32
C LYS A 145 -14.40 2.42 2.82
N LEU A 146 -14.50 3.43 1.95
CA LEU A 146 -15.08 4.74 2.28
C LEU A 146 -16.60 4.65 2.33
N LEU A 147 -17.23 5.56 3.07
CA LEU A 147 -18.68 5.73 3.06
C LEU A 147 -19.16 6.04 1.62
N GLY A 148 -20.15 5.31 1.13
CA GLY A 148 -20.60 5.39 -0.26
C GLY A 148 -19.69 4.71 -1.28
N GLY A 149 -18.55 4.17 -0.86
CA GLY A 149 -17.52 3.57 -1.73
C GLY A 149 -17.73 2.14 -2.22
N PRO A 150 -18.57 1.25 -1.63
CA PRO A 150 -18.72 -0.13 -2.11
C PRO A 150 -18.97 -0.21 -3.61
N GLY A 151 -18.21 -1.07 -4.32
CA GLY A 151 -18.22 -1.20 -5.78
C GLY A 151 -17.32 -0.23 -6.53
N SER A 152 -16.57 0.65 -5.84
CA SER A 152 -15.55 1.52 -6.46
C SER A 152 -14.21 0.79 -6.67
N CYS A 153 -13.30 1.41 -7.41
CA CYS A 153 -11.97 0.87 -7.69
C CYS A 153 -10.99 1.09 -6.54
N GLY A 154 -9.89 0.31 -6.50
CA GLY A 154 -8.70 0.67 -5.76
C GLY A 154 -7.85 1.68 -6.54
N LEU A 155 -7.01 2.44 -5.83
CA LEU A 155 -6.15 3.44 -6.43
C LEU A 155 -4.68 3.15 -6.10
N LEU A 156 -3.83 3.33 -7.11
CA LEU A 156 -2.39 3.42 -6.99
C LEU A 156 -1.99 4.89 -7.16
N ILE A 157 -1.42 5.47 -6.12
CA ILE A 157 -0.82 6.81 -6.16
C ILE A 157 0.68 6.57 -6.17
N ILE A 158 1.37 7.06 -7.22
CA ILE A 158 2.79 6.75 -7.41
C ILE A 158 3.54 7.98 -7.93
N ASN A 159 4.75 8.18 -7.42
CA ASN A 159 5.68 9.16 -7.97
C ASN A 159 6.08 8.72 -9.39
N LYS A 160 5.77 9.55 -10.38
CA LYS A 160 6.02 9.26 -11.80
C LYS A 160 7.48 8.96 -12.11
N ASN A 161 8.41 9.47 -11.32
CA ASN A 161 9.85 9.25 -11.50
C ASN A 161 10.27 7.78 -11.21
N LEU A 162 9.40 6.98 -10.61
CA LEU A 162 9.64 5.54 -10.40
C LEU A 162 9.31 4.70 -11.64
N ILE A 163 8.69 5.29 -12.66
CA ILE A 163 8.23 4.58 -13.86
C ILE A 163 9.20 4.83 -15.01
N ASP A 164 9.80 3.76 -15.49
CA ASP A 164 10.68 3.82 -16.66
C ASP A 164 9.88 3.84 -17.97
N LYS A 165 9.79 5.02 -18.58
CA LYS A 165 9.09 5.23 -19.85
C LYS A 165 9.77 4.60 -21.05
N SER A 166 11.01 4.17 -20.94
CA SER A 166 11.72 3.48 -22.05
C SER A 166 11.20 2.06 -22.28
N LEU A 167 10.56 1.48 -21.25
CA LEU A 167 9.95 0.16 -21.32
C LEU A 167 8.56 0.23 -21.95
N SER A 168 8.11 -0.87 -22.53
CA SER A 168 6.70 -1.04 -22.91
C SER A 168 5.80 -0.97 -21.66
N PRO A 169 4.51 -0.56 -21.80
CA PRO A 169 3.59 -0.62 -20.67
C PRO A 169 3.49 -2.04 -20.09
N THR A 170 3.22 -2.16 -18.81
CA THR A 170 3.12 -3.46 -18.13
C THR A 170 2.07 -4.38 -18.75
N PHE A 171 1.07 -3.79 -19.40
CA PHE A 171 0.08 -4.48 -20.21
C PHE A 171 -0.28 -3.62 -21.43
N ALA A 172 0.23 -4.00 -22.63
CA ALA A 172 -0.08 -3.32 -23.87
C ALA A 172 -1.46 -3.73 -24.40
N GLY A 173 -2.26 -2.75 -24.84
CA GLY A 173 -3.60 -2.99 -25.35
C GLY A 173 -4.30 -1.73 -25.83
N GLY A 174 -5.57 -1.81 -26.16
CA GLY A 174 -6.36 -0.66 -26.56
C GLY A 174 -6.33 0.45 -25.52
N GLY A 175 -6.19 1.70 -25.94
CA GLY A 175 -6.06 2.88 -25.09
C GLY A 175 -4.63 3.22 -24.67
N THR A 176 -3.69 2.28 -24.70
CA THR A 176 -2.29 2.51 -24.32
C THR A 176 -1.44 3.04 -25.46
N VAL A 177 -1.95 3.06 -26.68
CA VAL A 177 -1.25 3.40 -27.91
C VAL A 177 -1.84 4.65 -28.56
N THR A 178 -0.98 5.43 -29.24
CA THR A 178 -1.36 6.56 -30.09
C THR A 178 -1.39 6.17 -31.57
N TYR A 179 -0.58 5.19 -31.94
CA TYR A 179 -0.48 4.69 -33.32
C TYR A 179 -0.17 3.19 -33.31
N VAL A 180 -0.71 2.46 -34.28
CA VAL A 180 -0.42 1.04 -34.51
C VAL A 180 -0.35 0.78 -36.01
N SER A 181 0.70 0.06 -36.45
CA SER A 181 0.84 -0.51 -37.78
C SER A 181 0.97 -2.03 -37.72
N HIS A 182 1.20 -2.68 -38.87
CA HIS A 182 1.45 -4.12 -38.91
C HIS A 182 2.78 -4.53 -38.23
N VAL A 183 3.72 -3.57 -38.07
CA VAL A 183 5.10 -3.86 -37.62
C VAL A 183 5.57 -3.00 -36.44
N SER A 184 4.81 -1.97 -36.04
CA SER A 184 5.21 -1.05 -34.99
C SER A 184 4.01 -0.44 -34.28
N GLN A 185 4.25 0.08 -33.09
CA GLN A 185 3.28 0.84 -32.29
C GLN A 185 3.99 1.96 -31.55
N ASP A 186 3.27 3.07 -31.34
CA ASP A 186 3.67 4.15 -30.47
C ASP A 186 2.74 4.21 -29.26
N TYR A 187 3.31 4.34 -28.06
CA TYR A 187 2.58 4.38 -26.83
C TYR A 187 2.24 5.80 -26.39
N GLN A 188 1.19 5.92 -25.56
CA GLN A 188 0.80 7.17 -24.94
C GLN A 188 1.95 7.78 -24.13
N GLU A 189 2.12 9.12 -24.22
CA GLU A 189 3.09 9.86 -23.41
C GLU A 189 2.64 10.04 -21.97
N ASP A 190 1.33 10.20 -21.76
CA ASP A 190 0.77 10.23 -20.41
C ASP A 190 0.87 8.84 -19.74
N ILE A 191 1.54 8.81 -18.60
CA ILE A 191 1.79 7.56 -17.86
C ILE A 191 0.49 6.86 -17.46
N VAL A 192 -0.53 7.61 -17.08
CA VAL A 192 -1.80 7.02 -16.61
C VAL A 192 -2.51 6.34 -17.79
N ALA A 193 -2.60 7.02 -18.93
CA ALA A 193 -3.17 6.44 -20.15
C ALA A 193 -2.36 5.24 -20.65
N ARG A 194 -1.03 5.37 -20.66
CA ARG A 194 -0.10 4.32 -21.07
C ARG A 194 -0.23 3.04 -20.23
N GLU A 195 -0.47 3.17 -18.92
CA GLU A 195 -0.56 2.04 -17.99
C GLU A 195 -2.00 1.58 -17.71
N THR A 196 -2.99 2.17 -18.41
CA THR A 196 -4.40 1.80 -18.28
C THR A 196 -4.90 1.20 -19.60
N ALA A 197 -4.69 -0.10 -19.77
CA ALA A 197 -5.16 -0.84 -20.93
C ALA A 197 -6.65 -1.12 -20.87
N GLY A 198 -7.32 -0.97 -22.01
CA GLY A 198 -8.76 -1.19 -22.15
C GLY A 198 -9.62 -0.06 -21.58
N THR A 199 -10.92 -0.14 -21.78
CA THR A 199 -11.86 0.82 -21.21
C THR A 199 -11.93 0.67 -19.69
N PRO A 200 -11.56 1.72 -18.93
CA PRO A 200 -11.61 1.63 -17.47
C PRO A 200 -13.05 1.54 -16.97
N GLY A 201 -13.23 1.10 -15.75
CA GLY A 201 -14.52 1.09 -15.07
C GLY A 201 -14.97 2.52 -14.71
N ILE A 202 -15.56 3.24 -15.68
CA ILE A 202 -15.89 4.68 -15.56
C ILE A 202 -16.76 4.95 -14.33
N LEU A 203 -17.83 4.17 -14.14
CA LEU A 203 -18.72 4.34 -12.99
C LEU A 203 -18.00 4.06 -11.66
N GLN A 204 -17.07 3.11 -11.65
CA GLN A 204 -16.26 2.80 -10.47
C GLN A 204 -15.33 3.96 -10.10
N PHE A 205 -14.75 4.65 -11.08
CA PHE A 205 -13.93 5.85 -10.85
C PHE A 205 -14.78 7.01 -10.34
N ILE A 206 -15.93 7.28 -10.98
CA ILE A 206 -16.87 8.33 -10.52
C ILE A 206 -17.28 8.06 -9.07
N LYS A 207 -17.63 6.81 -8.75
CA LYS A 207 -18.03 6.42 -7.40
C LYS A 207 -16.87 6.59 -6.39
N ALA A 208 -15.65 6.25 -6.76
CA ALA A 208 -14.47 6.50 -5.92
C ALA A 208 -14.32 8.00 -5.65
N SER A 209 -14.38 8.84 -6.68
CA SER A 209 -14.29 10.29 -6.57
C SER A 209 -15.34 10.86 -5.63
N LEU A 210 -16.60 10.47 -5.80
CA LEU A 210 -17.71 10.91 -4.94
C LEU A 210 -17.54 10.47 -3.48
N ALA A 211 -17.02 9.26 -3.24
CA ALA A 211 -16.76 8.78 -1.88
C ALA A 211 -15.64 9.59 -1.19
N TYR A 212 -14.58 9.95 -1.91
CA TYR A 212 -13.53 10.84 -1.39
C TYR A 212 -14.05 12.27 -1.17
N GLN A 213 -14.89 12.79 -2.08
CA GLN A 213 -15.51 14.09 -1.92
C GLN A 213 -16.40 14.11 -0.68
N LEU A 214 -17.28 13.13 -0.51
CA LEU A 214 -18.14 13.00 0.68
C LEU A 214 -17.31 12.95 1.98
N ARG A 215 -16.22 12.18 2.02
CA ARG A 215 -15.32 12.15 3.17
C ARG A 215 -14.76 13.54 3.49
N ASN A 216 -14.33 14.27 2.45
CA ASN A 216 -13.74 15.60 2.64
C ASN A 216 -14.81 16.63 3.09
N GLU A 217 -16.06 16.52 2.61
CA GLU A 217 -17.19 17.35 3.04
C GLU A 217 -17.58 17.09 4.49
N ILE A 218 -17.56 15.83 4.94
CA ILE A 218 -17.76 15.46 6.36
C ILE A 218 -16.66 16.07 7.23
N GLY A 219 -15.43 16.10 6.74
CA GLY A 219 -14.28 16.68 7.41
C GLY A 219 -13.60 15.74 8.41
N PHE A 220 -12.26 15.81 8.45
CA PHE A 220 -11.44 14.90 9.28
C PHE A 220 -11.60 15.16 10.77
N ASP A 221 -11.81 16.39 11.20
CA ASP A 221 -12.00 16.73 12.63
C ASP A 221 -13.28 16.07 13.18
N PHE A 222 -14.36 16.11 12.38
CA PHE A 222 -15.61 15.43 12.74
C PHE A 222 -15.42 13.91 12.79
N ILE A 223 -14.79 13.35 11.75
CA ILE A 223 -14.52 11.90 11.67
C ILE A 223 -13.68 11.44 12.87
N GLU A 224 -12.61 12.18 13.20
CA GLU A 224 -11.72 11.84 14.32
C GLU A 224 -12.44 11.91 15.65
N THR A 225 -13.21 12.99 15.89
CA THR A 225 -13.99 13.17 17.13
C THR A 225 -15.00 12.04 17.30
N ARG A 226 -15.81 11.75 16.28
CA ARG A 226 -16.82 10.68 16.36
C ARG A 226 -16.21 9.29 16.50
N LYS A 227 -15.11 9.05 15.81
CA LYS A 227 -14.35 7.80 15.96
C LYS A 227 -13.85 7.63 17.41
N GLN A 228 -13.25 8.68 17.98
CA GLN A 228 -12.72 8.61 19.34
C GLN A 228 -13.82 8.40 20.38
N GLU A 229 -14.92 9.15 20.30
CA GLU A 229 -16.09 8.98 21.18
C GLU A 229 -16.63 7.54 21.13
N ASN A 230 -16.79 6.99 19.93
CA ASN A 230 -17.29 5.63 19.74
C ASN A 230 -16.31 4.59 20.29
N LEU A 231 -15.00 4.78 20.06
CA LEU A 231 -13.96 3.89 20.54
C LEU A 231 -13.90 3.86 22.09
N ASP A 232 -13.92 5.05 22.70
CA ASP A 232 -13.90 5.19 24.16
C ASP A 232 -15.13 4.55 24.81
N TYR A 233 -16.31 4.80 24.25
CA TYR A 233 -17.55 4.16 24.70
C TYR A 233 -17.46 2.64 24.57
N PHE A 234 -17.04 2.14 23.42
CA PHE A 234 -16.93 0.70 23.17
C PHE A 234 -15.93 0.03 24.10
N LEU A 235 -14.72 0.57 24.24
CA LEU A 235 -13.67 0.01 25.10
C LEU A 235 -14.06 0.04 26.57
N THR A 236 -14.74 1.11 27.03
CA THR A 236 -15.22 1.22 28.42
C THR A 236 -16.20 0.11 28.75
N ASN A 237 -17.14 -0.20 27.86
CA ASN A 237 -18.12 -1.26 28.07
C ASN A 237 -17.52 -2.65 27.87
N LEU A 238 -16.63 -2.82 26.87
CA LEU A 238 -16.00 -4.11 26.59
C LEU A 238 -15.15 -4.62 27.76
N LYS A 239 -14.43 -3.72 28.45
CA LYS A 239 -13.62 -4.04 29.64
C LYS A 239 -14.43 -4.58 30.81
N GLN A 240 -15.76 -4.36 30.82
CA GLN A 240 -16.65 -4.88 31.88
C GLN A 240 -17.14 -6.30 31.59
N ILE A 241 -16.93 -6.81 30.38
CA ILE A 241 -17.32 -8.15 29.98
C ILE A 241 -16.29 -9.15 30.52
N PRO A 242 -16.69 -10.10 31.41
CA PRO A 242 -15.77 -11.09 31.97
C PRO A 242 -15.26 -12.02 30.86
N ASN A 243 -14.01 -12.47 30.98
CA ASN A 243 -13.34 -13.39 30.06
C ASN A 243 -13.19 -12.83 28.62
N CYS A 244 -13.16 -11.50 28.47
CA CYS A 244 -12.88 -10.84 27.20
C CYS A 244 -11.43 -10.35 27.18
N THR A 245 -10.68 -10.72 26.15
CA THR A 245 -9.31 -10.26 25.93
C THR A 245 -9.29 -9.35 24.70
N ILE A 246 -8.78 -8.14 24.86
CA ILE A 246 -8.63 -7.20 23.75
C ILE A 246 -7.18 -7.29 23.24
N TYR A 247 -7.01 -7.53 21.94
CA TYR A 247 -5.70 -7.63 21.34
C TYR A 247 -5.17 -6.27 20.87
N GLY A 248 -3.87 -6.08 21.00
CA GLY A 248 -3.13 -4.90 20.56
C GLY A 248 -2.85 -3.89 21.67
N ASN A 249 -2.08 -2.85 21.32
CA ASN A 249 -1.76 -1.76 22.24
C ASN A 249 -2.94 -0.78 22.34
N LEU A 250 -3.58 -0.71 23.52
CA LEU A 250 -4.77 0.13 23.75
C LEU A 250 -4.43 1.61 24.05
N ILE A 251 -3.15 1.95 24.20
CA ILE A 251 -2.69 3.31 24.49
C ILE A 251 -2.29 4.02 23.19
N SER A 252 -1.90 3.27 22.18
CA SER A 252 -1.52 3.85 20.88
C SER A 252 -2.73 4.42 20.16
N LYS A 253 -2.45 5.37 19.22
CA LYS A 253 -3.50 5.87 18.32
C LYS A 253 -4.12 4.71 17.54
N ASN A 254 -5.44 4.74 17.42
CA ASN A 254 -6.24 3.69 16.79
C ASN A 254 -7.24 4.28 15.80
N ILE A 255 -7.49 3.59 14.69
CA ILE A 255 -8.48 4.02 13.69
C ILE A 255 -9.91 3.56 13.99
N GLY A 256 -10.18 3.01 15.19
CA GLY A 256 -11.50 2.54 15.60
C GLY A 256 -11.77 1.06 15.34
N ILE A 257 -10.73 0.26 15.09
CA ILE A 257 -10.81 -1.20 14.94
C ILE A 257 -10.32 -1.85 16.24
N VAL A 258 -11.09 -2.78 16.77
CA VAL A 258 -10.79 -3.54 17.99
C VAL A 258 -10.98 -5.03 17.70
N SER A 259 -10.10 -5.88 18.21
CA SER A 259 -10.14 -7.34 18.10
C SER A 259 -9.96 -8.02 19.45
#